data_e4274430a43fb3043892a2df95079a7b
#
_entry.id   e4274430a43fb3043892a2df95079a7b
#
_cell.length_a   1.000
_cell.length_b   1.000
_cell.length_c   1.000
_cell.angle_alpha   90.00
_cell.angle_beta   90.00
_cell.angle_gamma   90.00
#
_symmetry.space_group_name_H-M   'P 1'
#
loop_
_entity.id
_entity.type
_entity.pdbx_description
1 polymer ?
#
loop_
_entity_poly.entity_id
_entity_poly.type
_entity_poly.pdbx_seq_one_letter_code
_entity_poly.pdbx_strand_id
1 'polypeptide(L)'
;MKSKNVLLGMAGVAMFSSGAMAQKPANIILINLDDSGNGDFSCRGAIGYQTPHIDWMAANGMSMNNFYAVQPISGASRAGLMTGCYPNRIGFAYALNPGSPYGISEQEETVAELLRDKGYATAIFGKWHLGDEKKFLPLQHGFDEYYGLPYSNDMWPFHPQYKFPDLPLIKGNDIIGYNTDQTKLTTDYTNYAVDFIHRNVNKPFFLYLAHSMPHVPLAVSDKFKGKSELELYGDVMMELDWSIGEILRTIREEGIEDNTLVILTSDNGPWANYGNHAGSSGGLREAKANTFNGGTRVPCFFYWKGKIPPASVCNNVYSNIDILPTLVEISGAKMPKLKIDGVSMLPTLTVDPIIAARKYLCFYYHKNSLEAITDGRYKLVFPHKYVSYDGQVPGNDGLPGELGEGEVKECELYDLRRDMGERVNVISQHPEVVKDLTREAEVWRDELGDDLTGRQGKARREAGKSVKAAK
;
A
#
# COMPACT_ATOMS: atom_id res chain seq x y z
N MET A 1 -57.46 -52.67 44.68
CA MET A 1 -56.16 -52.04 45.01
C MET A 1 -55.13 -52.70 44.18
N LYS A 2 -54.65 -52.04 43.09
CA LYS A 2 -53.57 -52.46 42.22
C LYS A 2 -52.63 -51.25 42.03
N SER A 3 -51.43 -51.38 42.57
CA SER A 3 -50.34 -50.44 42.40
C SER A 3 -49.76 -50.54 40.95
N LYS A 4 -49.61 -49.41 40.26
CA LYS A 4 -48.92 -49.34 38.99
C LYS A 4 -47.53 -48.73 39.20
N ASN A 5 -46.52 -49.54 38.94
CA ASN A 5 -45.13 -49.12 38.88
C ASN A 5 -44.92 -48.31 37.58
N VAL A 6 -44.41 -47.10 37.71
CA VAL A 6 -43.94 -46.30 36.58
C VAL A 6 -42.41 -46.43 36.49
N LEU A 7 -41.94 -47.05 35.40
CA LEU A 7 -40.53 -47.08 35.01
C LEU A 7 -40.16 -45.70 34.42
N LEU A 8 -39.22 -44.99 35.08
CA LEU A 8 -38.58 -43.83 34.47
C LEU A 8 -37.39 -44.32 33.59
N GLY A 9 -37.55 -44.12 32.31
CA GLY A 9 -36.45 -44.31 31.33
C GLY A 9 -35.53 -43.10 31.36
N MET A 10 -34.28 -43.28 31.79
CA MET A 10 -33.22 -42.29 31.61
C MET A 10 -32.74 -42.29 30.13
N ALA A 11 -33.12 -41.24 29.38
CA ALA A 11 -32.54 -40.98 28.07
C ALA A 11 -31.19 -40.29 28.27
N GLY A 12 -30.09 -41.00 28.00
CA GLY A 12 -28.74 -40.46 27.99
C GLY A 12 -28.58 -39.48 26.82
N VAL A 13 -28.41 -38.18 27.10
CA VAL A 13 -28.02 -37.18 26.11
C VAL A 13 -26.53 -37.36 25.84
N ALA A 14 -26.17 -37.97 24.71
CA ALA A 14 -24.83 -37.95 24.21
C ALA A 14 -24.48 -36.53 23.75
N MET A 15 -23.69 -35.81 24.54
CA MET A 15 -23.06 -34.55 24.12
C MET A 15 -21.99 -34.88 23.10
N PHE A 16 -22.30 -34.69 21.82
CA PHE A 16 -21.26 -34.57 20.80
C PHE A 16 -20.52 -33.25 21.02
N SER A 17 -19.37 -33.31 21.66
CA SER A 17 -18.41 -32.22 21.61
C SER A 17 -17.90 -32.13 20.18
N SER A 18 -18.52 -31.27 19.37
CA SER A 18 -17.90 -30.80 18.14
C SER A 18 -16.64 -30.04 18.54
N GLY A 19 -15.51 -30.75 18.51
CA GLY A 19 -14.20 -30.11 18.58
C GLY A 19 -14.16 -29.09 17.45
N ALA A 20 -14.24 -27.81 17.79
CA ALA A 20 -13.95 -26.74 16.84
C ALA A 20 -12.52 -27.00 16.33
N MET A 21 -12.40 -27.55 15.12
CA MET A 21 -11.10 -27.61 14.46
C MET A 21 -10.58 -26.18 14.40
N ALA A 22 -9.44 -25.93 15.06
CA ALA A 22 -8.82 -24.62 15.04
C ALA A 22 -8.69 -24.19 13.57
N GLN A 23 -9.30 -23.08 13.21
CA GLN A 23 -9.29 -22.59 11.84
C GLN A 23 -7.83 -22.39 11.43
N LYS A 24 -7.42 -23.00 10.30
CA LYS A 24 -6.05 -22.85 9.77
C LYS A 24 -5.76 -21.36 9.55
N PRO A 25 -4.63 -20.82 10.03
CA PRO A 25 -4.27 -19.44 9.80
C PRO A 25 -4.27 -19.11 8.30
N ALA A 26 -4.82 -17.96 7.92
CA ALA A 26 -4.91 -17.56 6.53
C ALA A 26 -3.52 -17.25 5.95
N ASN A 27 -3.25 -17.67 4.71
CA ASN A 27 -2.13 -17.16 3.95
C ASN A 27 -2.43 -15.73 3.53
N ILE A 28 -1.38 -14.92 3.39
CA ILE A 28 -1.51 -13.50 3.06
C ILE A 28 -0.56 -13.16 1.92
N ILE A 29 -1.10 -12.59 0.86
CA ILE A 29 -0.35 -12.07 -0.28
C ILE A 29 -0.68 -10.59 -0.42
N LEU A 30 0.33 -9.75 -0.25
CA LEU A 30 0.24 -8.30 -0.43
C LEU A 30 1.02 -7.91 -1.69
N ILE A 31 0.32 -7.45 -2.72
CA ILE A 31 0.89 -6.99 -3.98
C ILE A 31 0.86 -5.47 -3.98
N ASN A 32 2.02 -4.85 -4.13
CA ASN A 32 2.15 -3.39 -4.15
C ASN A 32 2.83 -2.95 -5.45
N LEU A 33 2.12 -2.15 -6.24
CA LEU A 33 2.66 -1.54 -7.45
C LEU A 33 3.36 -0.22 -7.11
N ASP A 34 4.24 0.24 -7.97
CA ASP A 34 5.02 1.46 -7.79
C ASP A 34 4.53 2.55 -8.76
N ASP A 35 4.01 3.66 -8.24
CA ASP A 35 3.47 4.78 -9.03
C ASP A 35 2.22 4.45 -9.86
N SER A 36 1.45 3.41 -9.54
CA SER A 36 0.21 3.12 -10.25
C SER A 36 -0.93 4.02 -9.80
N GLY A 37 -1.55 4.70 -10.76
CA GLY A 37 -2.65 5.61 -10.52
C GLY A 37 -4.02 4.94 -10.41
N ASN A 38 -4.99 5.68 -9.90
CA ASN A 38 -6.35 5.19 -9.74
C ASN A 38 -7.04 4.85 -11.08
N GLY A 39 -6.57 5.43 -12.20
CA GLY A 39 -7.10 5.21 -13.55
C GLY A 39 -6.36 4.15 -14.37
N ASP A 40 -5.43 3.38 -13.79
CA ASP A 40 -4.52 2.51 -14.54
C ASP A 40 -5.05 1.09 -14.80
N PHE A 41 -6.28 0.78 -14.43
CA PHE A 41 -6.87 -0.55 -14.66
C PHE A 41 -8.11 -0.48 -15.52
N SER A 42 -8.37 -1.51 -16.35
CA SER A 42 -9.54 -1.51 -17.24
C SER A 42 -10.86 -1.41 -16.47
N CYS A 43 -10.97 -2.02 -15.28
CA CYS A 43 -12.14 -1.82 -14.39
C CYS A 43 -12.25 -0.40 -13.80
N ARG A 44 -11.25 0.44 -13.98
CA ARG A 44 -11.21 1.85 -13.55
C ARG A 44 -11.20 2.83 -14.73
N GLY A 45 -11.35 2.32 -15.96
CA GLY A 45 -11.47 3.13 -17.18
C GLY A 45 -10.18 3.34 -17.96
N ALA A 46 -9.12 2.56 -17.72
CA ALA A 46 -7.94 2.55 -18.58
C ALA A 46 -8.30 2.16 -20.01
N ILE A 47 -7.66 2.83 -20.97
CA ILE A 47 -7.88 2.63 -22.42
C ILE A 47 -6.54 2.25 -23.06
N GLY A 48 -6.57 1.43 -24.13
CA GLY A 48 -5.41 1.04 -24.91
C GLY A 48 -4.70 -0.23 -24.44
N TYR A 49 -5.11 -0.80 -23.31
CA TYR A 49 -4.68 -2.12 -22.82
C TYR A 49 -5.74 -2.74 -21.91
N GLN A 50 -5.58 -4.00 -21.55
CA GLN A 50 -6.52 -4.73 -20.69
C GLN A 50 -5.79 -5.30 -19.47
N THR A 51 -6.48 -5.30 -18.31
CA THR A 51 -6.02 -5.88 -17.05
C THR A 51 -6.98 -6.93 -16.51
N PRO A 52 -7.22 -8.05 -17.27
CA PRO A 52 -8.30 -8.98 -16.97
C PRO A 52 -8.19 -9.69 -15.62
N HIS A 53 -6.98 -9.91 -15.09
CA HIS A 53 -6.79 -10.56 -13.80
C HIS A 53 -7.07 -9.61 -12.63
N ILE A 54 -6.71 -8.34 -12.77
CA ILE A 54 -7.04 -7.28 -11.79
C ILE A 54 -8.56 -7.03 -11.82
N ASP A 55 -9.16 -6.96 -13.02
CA ASP A 55 -10.60 -6.80 -13.18
C ASP A 55 -11.36 -7.99 -12.57
N TRP A 56 -10.78 -9.20 -12.69
CA TRP A 56 -11.32 -10.38 -12.05
C TRP A 56 -11.26 -10.27 -10.52
N MET A 57 -10.17 -9.75 -9.94
CA MET A 57 -10.09 -9.48 -8.49
C MET A 57 -11.15 -8.48 -8.04
N ALA A 58 -11.35 -7.39 -8.79
CA ALA A 58 -12.39 -6.39 -8.51
C ALA A 58 -13.81 -7.01 -8.53
N ALA A 59 -14.07 -7.89 -9.51
CA ALA A 59 -15.37 -8.55 -9.67
C ALA A 59 -15.64 -9.67 -8.65
N ASN A 60 -14.60 -10.33 -8.13
CA ASN A 60 -14.72 -11.47 -7.21
C ASN A 60 -14.34 -11.14 -5.76
N GLY A 61 -13.95 -9.91 -5.48
CA GLY A 61 -13.55 -9.40 -4.18
C GLY A 61 -14.21 -8.07 -3.85
N MET A 62 -13.48 -7.23 -3.13
CA MET A 62 -13.89 -5.88 -2.72
C MET A 62 -12.99 -4.82 -3.33
N SER A 63 -13.61 -3.83 -3.97
CA SER A 63 -12.96 -2.60 -4.42
C SER A 63 -13.05 -1.53 -3.32
N MET A 64 -11.91 -1.00 -2.89
CA MET A 64 -11.85 0.11 -1.95
C MET A 64 -11.84 1.42 -2.74
N ASN A 65 -12.96 2.14 -2.76
CA ASN A 65 -13.05 3.38 -3.54
C ASN A 65 -12.35 4.57 -2.89
N ASN A 66 -12.16 4.52 -1.58
CA ASN A 66 -11.66 5.64 -0.77
C ASN A 66 -10.44 5.19 0.05
N PHE A 67 -9.45 4.60 -0.66
CA PHE A 67 -8.22 4.09 -0.08
C PHE A 67 -7.03 4.98 -0.45
N TYR A 68 -6.20 5.27 0.55
CA TYR A 68 -5.12 6.23 0.42
C TYR A 68 -3.75 5.66 0.76
N ALA A 69 -2.75 6.02 -0.01
CA ALA A 69 -1.37 6.03 0.45
C ALA A 69 -1.22 7.12 1.52
N VAL A 70 -0.59 6.79 2.63
CA VAL A 70 -0.43 7.71 3.78
C VAL A 70 0.47 8.91 3.47
N GLN A 71 1.33 8.78 2.47
CA GLN A 71 2.10 9.87 1.85
C GLN A 71 2.23 9.65 0.34
N PRO A 72 2.32 10.74 -0.45
CA PRO A 72 2.36 10.66 -1.91
C PRO A 72 3.76 10.36 -2.46
N ILE A 73 4.56 9.53 -1.75
CA ILE A 73 5.93 9.19 -2.15
C ILE A 73 6.35 7.81 -1.60
N SER A 74 7.05 7.03 -2.44
CA SER A 74 7.30 5.59 -2.25
C SER A 74 7.90 5.21 -0.90
N GLY A 75 9.04 5.78 -0.50
CA GLY A 75 9.74 5.35 0.72
C GLY A 75 8.89 5.55 1.97
N ALA A 76 8.34 6.75 2.15
CA ALA A 76 7.49 7.08 3.28
C ALA A 76 6.18 6.27 3.28
N SER A 77 5.53 6.11 2.13
CA SER A 77 4.32 5.29 2.01
C SER A 77 4.58 3.83 2.38
N ARG A 78 5.68 3.24 1.90
CA ARG A 78 6.08 1.85 2.23
C ARG A 78 6.44 1.70 3.70
N ALA A 79 7.05 2.71 4.33
CA ALA A 79 7.29 2.72 5.77
C ALA A 79 5.95 2.67 6.55
N GLY A 80 4.97 3.46 6.15
CA GLY A 80 3.63 3.41 6.72
C GLY A 80 2.95 2.05 6.54
N LEU A 81 3.01 1.48 5.33
CA LEU A 81 2.46 0.15 5.01
C LEU A 81 3.05 -0.94 5.91
N MET A 82 4.36 -0.94 6.13
CA MET A 82 5.05 -1.97 6.93
C MET A 82 4.85 -1.80 8.43
N THR A 83 4.64 -0.59 8.94
CA THR A 83 4.62 -0.30 10.39
C THR A 83 3.24 0.05 10.95
N GLY A 84 2.26 0.33 10.09
CA GLY A 84 0.94 0.83 10.53
C GLY A 84 0.98 2.25 11.10
N CYS A 85 2.02 3.02 10.84
CA CYS A 85 2.24 4.37 11.37
C CYS A 85 2.19 5.44 10.28
N TYR A 86 1.78 6.66 10.65
CA TYR A 86 2.15 7.80 9.83
C TYR A 86 3.68 7.87 9.74
N PRO A 87 4.27 8.05 8.53
CA PRO A 87 5.73 8.06 8.36
C PRO A 87 6.45 9.10 9.21
N ASN A 88 5.84 10.28 9.39
CA ASN A 88 6.38 11.33 10.25
C ASN A 88 6.37 10.95 11.74
N ARG A 89 5.52 10.03 12.21
CA ARG A 89 5.61 9.46 13.57
C ARG A 89 6.93 8.74 13.80
N ILE A 90 7.40 8.02 12.80
CA ILE A 90 8.59 7.16 12.87
C ILE A 90 9.84 7.81 12.25
N GLY A 91 9.80 9.14 12.06
CA GLY A 91 10.91 9.91 11.53
C GLY A 91 11.21 9.66 10.05
N PHE A 92 10.28 9.05 9.30
CA PHE A 92 10.42 8.71 7.89
C PHE A 92 9.68 9.76 7.04
N ALA A 93 10.39 10.61 6.29
CA ALA A 93 9.77 11.77 5.66
C ALA A 93 9.75 11.74 4.13
N TYR A 94 10.59 10.92 3.48
CA TYR A 94 10.83 10.97 2.04
C TYR A 94 11.10 9.59 1.42
N ALA A 95 11.30 9.57 0.09
CA ALA A 95 12.02 8.50 -0.59
C ALA A 95 13.51 8.59 -0.23
N LEU A 96 14.09 7.49 0.22
CA LEU A 96 15.51 7.45 0.58
C LEU A 96 16.38 7.31 -0.66
N ASN A 97 17.39 8.16 -0.77
CA ASN A 97 18.44 8.02 -1.79
C ASN A 97 19.45 6.93 -1.40
N PRO A 98 20.18 6.37 -2.38
CA PRO A 98 21.29 5.45 -2.10
C PRO A 98 22.28 6.03 -1.09
N GLY A 99 22.66 5.22 -0.11
CA GLY A 99 23.56 5.64 0.97
C GLY A 99 22.95 6.63 1.97
N SER A 100 21.62 6.67 2.08
CA SER A 100 20.92 7.49 3.06
C SER A 100 21.48 7.28 4.49
N PRO A 101 21.64 8.36 5.29
CA PRO A 101 22.14 8.25 6.66
C PRO A 101 21.10 7.67 7.63
N TYR A 102 19.92 7.31 7.18
CA TYR A 102 18.86 6.70 7.99
C TYR A 102 18.03 5.71 7.17
N GLY A 103 17.28 4.86 7.87
CA GLY A 103 16.33 3.89 7.33
C GLY A 103 15.30 3.52 8.38
N ILE A 104 14.60 2.42 8.18
CA ILE A 104 13.63 1.92 9.16
C ILE A 104 14.31 1.61 10.49
N SER A 105 13.71 2.05 11.60
CA SER A 105 14.25 1.78 12.94
C SER A 105 13.97 0.35 13.37
N GLU A 106 14.95 -0.31 14.01
CA GLU A 106 14.76 -1.62 14.65
C GLU A 106 13.74 -1.63 15.80
N GLN A 107 13.33 -0.44 16.27
CA GLN A 107 12.27 -0.29 17.28
C GLN A 107 10.88 -0.41 16.70
N GLU A 108 10.72 -0.23 15.39
CA GLU A 108 9.45 -0.33 14.70
C GLU A 108 9.21 -1.79 14.27
N GLU A 109 8.25 -2.43 14.92
CA GLU A 109 7.85 -3.78 14.55
C GLU A 109 7.07 -3.76 13.24
N THR A 110 7.60 -4.37 12.19
CA THR A 110 6.94 -4.47 10.89
C THR A 110 5.87 -5.57 10.86
N VAL A 111 4.96 -5.51 9.91
CA VAL A 111 3.97 -6.57 9.69
C VAL A 111 4.65 -7.93 9.48
N ALA A 112 5.81 -7.99 8.83
CA ALA A 112 6.56 -9.24 8.62
C ALA A 112 7.12 -9.81 9.92
N GLU A 113 7.65 -8.98 10.83
CA GLU A 113 8.12 -9.41 12.14
C GLU A 113 6.98 -10.00 12.98
N LEU A 114 5.82 -9.32 13.02
CA LEU A 114 4.66 -9.78 13.79
C LEU A 114 4.11 -11.11 13.26
N LEU A 115 4.07 -11.28 11.94
CA LEU A 115 3.60 -12.51 11.32
C LEU A 115 4.63 -13.63 11.44
N ARG A 116 5.93 -13.36 11.31
CA ARG A 116 7.00 -14.34 11.55
C ARG A 116 6.96 -14.86 12.99
N ASP A 117 6.79 -13.97 13.97
CA ASP A 117 6.66 -14.34 15.38
C ASP A 117 5.41 -15.20 15.63
N LYS A 118 4.39 -15.09 14.78
CA LYS A 118 3.19 -15.94 14.78
C LYS A 118 3.42 -17.29 14.09
N GLY A 119 4.58 -17.52 13.47
CA GLY A 119 4.94 -18.76 12.79
C GLY A 119 4.68 -18.78 11.28
N TYR A 120 4.47 -17.63 10.66
CA TYR A 120 4.38 -17.50 9.21
C TYR A 120 5.77 -17.62 8.56
N ALA A 121 5.84 -18.27 7.40
CA ALA A 121 6.95 -18.07 6.48
C ALA A 121 6.78 -16.70 5.82
N THR A 122 7.84 -15.93 5.68
CA THR A 122 7.76 -14.54 5.21
C THR A 122 8.71 -14.28 4.05
N ALA A 123 8.24 -13.66 2.98
CA ALA A 123 9.09 -13.28 1.86
C ALA A 123 8.71 -11.91 1.29
N ILE A 124 9.71 -11.22 0.78
CA ILE A 124 9.54 -10.05 -0.07
C ILE A 124 10.29 -10.24 -1.38
N PHE A 125 9.60 -10.00 -2.49
CA PHE A 125 10.21 -9.96 -3.81
C PHE A 125 9.88 -8.62 -4.47
N GLY A 126 10.93 -7.84 -4.80
CA GLY A 126 10.82 -6.53 -5.39
C GLY A 126 11.50 -5.40 -4.62
N LYS A 127 10.93 -4.20 -4.73
CA LYS A 127 11.44 -2.94 -4.17
C LYS A 127 11.17 -2.83 -2.67
N TRP A 128 12.23 -2.59 -1.89
CA TRP A 128 12.14 -2.36 -0.44
C TRP A 128 11.92 -0.88 -0.07
N HIS A 129 12.88 -0.03 -0.32
CA HIS A 129 12.91 1.42 -0.15
C HIS A 129 12.83 1.94 1.30
N LEU A 130 13.29 1.13 2.28
CA LEU A 130 13.32 1.52 3.69
C LEU A 130 14.74 1.59 4.29
N GLY A 131 15.75 1.73 3.42
CA GLY A 131 17.17 1.82 3.74
C GLY A 131 17.97 0.71 3.08
N ASP A 132 19.21 1.01 2.70
CA ASP A 132 20.09 0.16 1.90
C ASP A 132 21.31 -0.39 2.67
N GLU A 133 21.56 0.06 3.91
CA GLU A 133 22.51 -0.63 4.77
C GLU A 133 21.97 -1.97 5.26
N LYS A 134 22.85 -2.95 5.43
CA LYS A 134 22.47 -4.33 5.83
C LYS A 134 21.47 -4.36 6.99
N LYS A 135 21.63 -3.52 8.00
CA LYS A 135 20.73 -3.45 9.17
C LYS A 135 19.31 -2.97 8.86
N PHE A 136 19.11 -2.32 7.70
CA PHE A 136 17.82 -1.84 7.24
C PHE A 136 17.19 -2.78 6.20
N LEU A 137 17.91 -3.83 5.74
CA LEU A 137 17.41 -4.74 4.73
C LEU A 137 16.29 -5.65 5.26
N PRO A 138 15.44 -6.19 4.41
CA PRO A 138 14.24 -6.94 4.77
C PRO A 138 14.46 -8.08 5.76
N LEU A 139 15.58 -8.82 5.67
CA LEU A 139 15.86 -9.93 6.57
C LEU A 139 16.04 -9.53 8.04
N GLN A 140 16.40 -8.27 8.30
CA GLN A 140 16.49 -7.70 9.65
C GLN A 140 15.13 -7.20 10.16
N HIS A 141 14.13 -7.14 9.28
CA HIS A 141 12.79 -6.61 9.55
C HIS A 141 11.69 -7.65 9.27
N GLY A 142 11.96 -8.91 9.61
CA GLY A 142 10.96 -9.96 9.70
C GLY A 142 10.73 -10.80 8.45
N PHE A 143 11.46 -10.57 7.37
CA PHE A 143 11.40 -11.44 6.19
C PHE A 143 12.45 -12.55 6.26
N ASP A 144 12.06 -13.76 5.90
CA ASP A 144 12.95 -14.92 5.79
C ASP A 144 13.67 -14.94 4.44
N GLU A 145 13.01 -14.43 3.39
CA GLU A 145 13.53 -14.41 2.02
C GLU A 145 13.38 -13.01 1.40
N TYR A 146 14.42 -12.59 0.67
CA TYR A 146 14.43 -11.34 -0.10
C TYR A 146 15.12 -11.55 -1.44
N TYR A 147 14.50 -11.05 -2.51
CA TYR A 147 15.12 -10.85 -3.82
C TYR A 147 14.57 -9.55 -4.42
N GLY A 148 15.44 -8.58 -4.73
CA GLY A 148 14.98 -7.32 -5.30
C GLY A 148 15.94 -6.14 -5.15
N LEU A 149 15.37 -4.95 -5.26
CA LEU A 149 16.07 -3.68 -5.23
C LEU A 149 15.93 -3.00 -3.87
N PRO A 150 17.00 -2.51 -3.24
CA PRO A 150 16.93 -1.88 -1.92
C PRO A 150 16.26 -0.49 -1.95
N TYR A 151 16.17 0.14 -3.12
CA TYR A 151 15.53 1.43 -3.37
C TYR A 151 14.91 1.47 -4.78
N SER A 152 14.56 2.65 -5.30
CA SER A 152 13.86 2.79 -6.57
C SER A 152 14.75 2.41 -7.78
N ASN A 153 14.14 1.82 -8.79
CA ASN A 153 14.81 1.34 -10.01
C ASN A 153 15.38 2.45 -10.89
N ASP A 154 14.93 3.70 -10.73
CA ASP A 154 15.48 4.88 -11.41
C ASP A 154 16.76 5.41 -10.76
N MET A 155 17.05 5.03 -9.52
CA MET A 155 18.26 5.44 -8.80
C MET A 155 19.48 4.62 -9.25
N TRP A 156 19.84 4.75 -10.53
CA TRP A 156 20.92 4.05 -11.21
C TRP A 156 21.74 4.99 -12.11
N PRO A 157 22.91 4.57 -12.66
CA PRO A 157 23.79 5.47 -13.42
C PRO A 157 23.18 6.08 -14.67
N PHE A 158 22.10 5.51 -15.20
CA PHE A 158 21.42 5.97 -16.44
C PHE A 158 20.21 6.86 -16.17
N HIS A 159 20.06 7.40 -14.95
CA HIS A 159 19.00 8.36 -14.66
C HIS A 159 19.17 9.63 -15.51
N PRO A 160 18.10 10.16 -16.17
CA PRO A 160 18.23 11.25 -17.12
C PRO A 160 18.69 12.59 -16.53
N GLN A 161 18.46 12.82 -15.25
CA GLN A 161 18.73 14.11 -14.58
C GLN A 161 19.77 14.04 -13.47
N TYR A 162 19.89 12.90 -12.76
CA TYR A 162 20.73 12.75 -11.57
C TYR A 162 21.80 11.69 -11.78
N LYS A 163 22.92 11.84 -11.07
CA LYS A 163 23.98 10.84 -11.03
C LYS A 163 23.80 9.99 -9.77
N PHE A 164 23.44 8.74 -9.97
CA PHE A 164 23.36 7.75 -8.91
C PHE A 164 24.48 6.72 -9.02
N PRO A 165 24.82 6.01 -7.93
CA PRO A 165 25.73 4.87 -7.99
C PRO A 165 25.10 3.70 -8.75
N ASP A 166 25.88 2.64 -8.96
CA ASP A 166 25.38 1.37 -9.48
C ASP A 166 24.22 0.84 -8.59
N LEU A 167 23.12 0.44 -9.24
CA LEU A 167 21.94 -0.09 -8.58
C LEU A 167 22.17 -1.56 -8.22
N PRO A 168 22.25 -1.94 -6.94
CA PRO A 168 22.46 -3.32 -6.55
C PRO A 168 21.18 -4.15 -6.69
N LEU A 169 21.33 -5.39 -7.16
CA LEU A 169 20.35 -6.45 -7.03
C LEU A 169 20.75 -7.32 -5.84
N ILE A 170 19.82 -7.52 -4.91
CA ILE A 170 20.08 -8.21 -3.64
C ILE A 170 19.31 -9.53 -3.58
N LYS A 171 19.97 -10.58 -3.06
CA LYS A 171 19.32 -11.81 -2.63
C LYS A 171 19.72 -12.12 -1.19
N GLY A 172 18.71 -12.22 -0.32
CA GLY A 172 18.96 -12.27 1.11
C GLY A 172 19.57 -10.97 1.63
N ASN A 173 20.83 -11.01 2.05
CA ASN A 173 21.63 -9.84 2.45
C ASN A 173 22.81 -9.57 1.49
N ASP A 174 22.93 -10.35 0.42
CA ASP A 174 24.09 -10.30 -0.46
C ASP A 174 23.76 -9.61 -1.78
N ILE A 175 24.66 -8.75 -2.23
CA ILE A 175 24.57 -8.15 -3.56
C ILE A 175 25.00 -9.23 -4.56
N ILE A 176 24.10 -9.59 -5.47
CA ILE A 176 24.33 -10.62 -6.49
C ILE A 176 24.61 -10.04 -7.88
N GLY A 177 24.47 -8.74 -8.04
CA GLY A 177 24.72 -8.03 -9.29
C GLY A 177 24.45 -6.54 -9.16
N TYR A 178 24.79 -5.81 -10.19
CA TYR A 178 24.55 -4.39 -10.31
C TYR A 178 23.93 -4.06 -11.66
N ASN A 179 23.09 -3.00 -11.72
CA ASN A 179 22.47 -2.49 -12.94
C ASN A 179 21.84 -3.60 -13.79
N THR A 180 21.07 -4.46 -13.11
CA THR A 180 20.45 -5.62 -13.75
C THR A 180 19.54 -5.20 -14.91
N ASP A 181 19.36 -6.10 -15.87
CA ASP A 181 18.39 -5.94 -16.95
C ASP A 181 16.98 -5.82 -16.37
N GLN A 182 16.45 -4.59 -16.33
CA GLN A 182 15.16 -4.30 -15.70
C GLN A 182 13.98 -4.94 -16.44
N THR A 183 14.14 -5.37 -17.71
CA THR A 183 13.10 -6.09 -18.45
C THR A 183 12.76 -7.45 -17.84
N LYS A 184 13.60 -7.96 -16.95
CA LYS A 184 13.41 -9.25 -16.25
C LYS A 184 12.75 -9.11 -14.89
N LEU A 185 12.75 -7.90 -14.29
CA LEU A 185 12.38 -7.72 -12.89
C LEU A 185 10.97 -8.24 -12.58
N THR A 186 9.95 -7.85 -13.37
CA THR A 186 8.56 -8.29 -13.15
C THR A 186 8.43 -9.81 -13.24
N THR A 187 9.02 -10.41 -14.27
CA THR A 187 9.04 -11.88 -14.45
C THR A 187 9.79 -12.57 -13.31
N ASP A 188 10.96 -12.08 -12.89
CA ASP A 188 11.76 -12.67 -11.82
C ASP A 188 11.01 -12.62 -10.48
N TYR A 189 10.47 -11.47 -10.12
CA TYR A 189 9.66 -11.33 -8.88
C TYR A 189 8.48 -12.27 -8.87
N THR A 190 7.79 -12.43 -10.01
CA THR A 190 6.68 -13.38 -10.16
C THR A 190 7.12 -14.82 -9.97
N ASN A 191 8.23 -15.23 -10.60
CA ASN A 191 8.77 -16.58 -10.48
C ASN A 191 9.18 -16.91 -9.03
N TYR A 192 9.87 -15.98 -8.35
CA TYR A 192 10.21 -16.14 -6.92
C TYR A 192 8.97 -16.25 -6.04
N ALA A 193 7.92 -15.46 -6.34
CA ALA A 193 6.66 -15.49 -5.60
C ALA A 193 5.93 -16.82 -5.80
N VAL A 194 5.83 -17.31 -7.03
CA VAL A 194 5.22 -18.61 -7.35
C VAL A 194 5.97 -19.75 -6.68
N ASP A 195 7.30 -19.78 -6.77
CA ASP A 195 8.13 -20.79 -6.09
C ASP A 195 7.97 -20.77 -4.57
N PHE A 196 7.92 -19.57 -3.98
CA PHE A 196 7.67 -19.40 -2.54
C PHE A 196 6.31 -19.96 -2.13
N ILE A 197 5.25 -19.72 -2.90
CA ILE A 197 3.91 -20.28 -2.63
C ILE A 197 3.97 -21.81 -2.66
N HIS A 198 4.52 -22.41 -3.72
CA HIS A 198 4.67 -23.87 -3.84
C HIS A 198 5.37 -24.51 -2.64
N ARG A 199 6.47 -23.91 -2.16
CA ARG A 199 7.24 -24.42 -1.01
C ARG A 199 6.53 -24.27 0.34
N ASN A 200 5.48 -23.41 0.42
CA ASN A 200 4.85 -23.06 1.69
C ASN A 200 3.36 -23.43 1.80
N VAL A 201 2.82 -24.25 0.89
CA VAL A 201 1.39 -24.67 0.88
C VAL A 201 0.90 -25.31 2.17
N ASN A 202 1.78 -25.91 2.96
CA ASN A 202 1.46 -26.65 4.17
C ASN A 202 1.57 -25.85 5.47
N LYS A 203 2.03 -24.59 5.42
CA LYS A 203 2.15 -23.68 6.56
C LYS A 203 1.67 -22.27 6.19
N PRO A 204 1.23 -21.45 7.15
CA PRO A 204 0.83 -20.09 6.84
C PRO A 204 2.03 -19.28 6.32
N PHE A 205 1.77 -18.41 5.36
CA PHE A 205 2.81 -17.55 4.81
C PHE A 205 2.32 -16.11 4.59
N PHE A 206 3.27 -15.19 4.62
CA PHE A 206 3.12 -13.80 4.21
C PHE A 206 4.08 -13.51 3.06
N LEU A 207 3.53 -13.20 1.90
CA LEU A 207 4.26 -12.79 0.71
C LEU A 207 3.99 -11.31 0.43
N TYR A 208 5.05 -10.49 0.42
CA TYR A 208 5.01 -9.11 -0.05
C TYR A 208 5.64 -9.04 -1.44
N LEU A 209 4.80 -9.01 -2.48
CA LEU A 209 5.22 -8.83 -3.88
C LEU A 209 5.21 -7.34 -4.20
N ALA A 210 6.39 -6.73 -4.12
CA ALA A 210 6.60 -5.28 -4.21
C ALA A 210 7.19 -4.93 -5.59
N HIS A 211 6.35 -4.92 -6.63
CA HIS A 211 6.80 -4.59 -7.98
C HIS A 211 7.50 -3.24 -8.05
N SER A 212 8.53 -3.14 -8.90
CA SER A 212 9.22 -1.88 -9.21
C SER A 212 8.53 -1.11 -10.34
N MET A 213 7.61 -1.76 -11.05
CA MET A 213 6.81 -1.19 -12.13
C MET A 213 5.40 -0.82 -11.61
N PRO A 214 4.74 0.16 -12.25
CA PRO A 214 5.12 0.90 -13.46
C PRO A 214 5.95 2.18 -13.21
N HIS A 215 6.81 2.23 -12.18
CA HIS A 215 7.73 3.35 -11.98
C HIS A 215 8.78 3.42 -13.10
N VAL A 216 9.11 4.63 -13.55
CA VAL A 216 10.18 4.85 -14.53
C VAL A 216 11.56 4.47 -13.96
N PRO A 217 12.55 4.06 -14.82
CA PRO A 217 12.40 3.79 -16.25
C PRO A 217 11.54 2.56 -16.47
N LEU A 218 10.60 2.66 -17.40
CA LEU A 218 9.76 1.53 -17.76
C LEU A 218 10.57 0.43 -18.43
N ALA A 219 10.32 -0.80 -18.02
CA ALA A 219 10.93 -1.97 -18.64
C ALA A 219 9.92 -3.13 -18.66
N VAL A 220 9.88 -3.85 -19.75
CA VAL A 220 8.94 -4.94 -20.01
C VAL A 220 9.65 -6.10 -20.69
N SER A 221 9.24 -7.33 -20.38
CA SER A 221 9.77 -8.51 -21.05
C SER A 221 9.34 -8.59 -22.53
N ASP A 222 10.12 -9.30 -23.35
CA ASP A 222 9.81 -9.52 -24.76
C ASP A 222 8.42 -10.15 -24.97
N LYS A 223 7.91 -10.87 -23.99
CA LYS A 223 6.56 -11.46 -24.02
C LYS A 223 5.46 -10.43 -24.20
N PHE A 224 5.62 -9.24 -23.61
CA PHE A 224 4.59 -8.19 -23.59
C PHE A 224 4.93 -6.99 -24.46
N LYS A 225 6.18 -6.83 -24.86
CA LYS A 225 6.66 -5.71 -25.67
C LYS A 225 5.86 -5.55 -26.98
N GLY A 226 5.31 -4.36 -27.21
CA GLY A 226 4.53 -4.01 -28.39
C GLY A 226 3.15 -4.67 -28.44
N LYS A 227 2.54 -5.02 -27.29
CA LYS A 227 1.23 -5.68 -27.22
C LYS A 227 0.07 -4.72 -27.00
N SER A 228 0.32 -3.54 -26.45
CA SER A 228 -0.73 -2.56 -26.13
C SER A 228 -0.79 -1.43 -27.17
N GLU A 229 -1.94 -0.75 -27.24
CA GLU A 229 -2.10 0.49 -28.01
C GLU A 229 -1.52 1.69 -27.25
N LEU A 230 -1.23 1.56 -25.96
CA LEU A 230 -0.63 2.58 -25.10
C LEU A 230 0.89 2.36 -24.93
N GLU A 231 1.54 1.87 -25.99
CA GLU A 231 2.99 1.72 -26.08
C GLU A 231 3.60 1.01 -24.85
N LEU A 232 4.78 1.44 -24.41
CA LEU A 232 5.52 0.79 -23.33
C LEU A 232 4.78 0.79 -21.98
N TYR A 233 4.01 1.85 -21.66
CA TYR A 233 3.26 1.89 -20.39
C TYR A 233 2.19 0.80 -20.35
N GLY A 234 1.40 0.68 -21.39
CA GLY A 234 0.37 -0.36 -21.48
C GLY A 234 0.96 -1.77 -21.52
N ASP A 235 2.09 -1.98 -22.19
CA ASP A 235 2.81 -3.26 -22.19
C ASP A 235 3.23 -3.66 -20.76
N VAL A 236 3.77 -2.70 -19.99
CA VAL A 236 4.14 -2.90 -18.57
C VAL A 236 2.93 -3.24 -17.72
N MET A 237 1.81 -2.55 -17.90
CA MET A 237 0.57 -2.83 -17.17
C MET A 237 0.00 -4.22 -17.50
N MET A 238 0.11 -4.67 -18.75
CA MET A 238 -0.28 -6.03 -19.14
C MET A 238 0.63 -7.09 -18.53
N GLU A 239 1.95 -6.84 -18.39
CA GLU A 239 2.88 -7.76 -17.70
C GLU A 239 2.61 -7.81 -16.20
N LEU A 240 2.28 -6.69 -15.55
CA LEU A 240 1.86 -6.67 -14.14
C LEU A 240 0.55 -7.44 -13.92
N ASP A 241 -0.42 -7.26 -14.80
CA ASP A 241 -1.67 -8.02 -14.75
C ASP A 241 -1.43 -9.53 -14.91
N TRP A 242 -0.55 -9.93 -15.84
CA TRP A 242 -0.12 -11.32 -15.98
C TRP A 242 0.51 -11.85 -14.69
N SER A 243 1.39 -11.08 -14.06
CA SER A 243 2.01 -11.47 -12.78
C SER A 243 0.96 -11.76 -11.71
N ILE A 244 -0.04 -10.90 -11.57
CA ILE A 244 -1.17 -11.10 -10.65
C ILE A 244 -1.96 -12.36 -11.03
N GLY A 245 -2.17 -12.57 -12.33
CA GLY A 245 -2.81 -13.79 -12.86
C GLY A 245 -2.07 -15.07 -12.48
N GLU A 246 -0.74 -15.07 -12.54
CA GLU A 246 0.10 -16.23 -12.12
C GLU A 246 -0.05 -16.50 -10.63
N ILE A 247 -0.08 -15.48 -9.78
CA ILE A 247 -0.30 -15.65 -8.34
C ILE A 247 -1.69 -16.24 -8.08
N LEU A 248 -2.74 -15.70 -8.69
CA LEU A 248 -4.12 -16.20 -8.54
C LEU A 248 -4.27 -17.62 -9.08
N ARG A 249 -3.60 -17.97 -10.18
CA ARG A 249 -3.57 -19.31 -10.74
C ARG A 249 -2.89 -20.28 -9.76
N THR A 250 -1.74 -19.90 -9.23
CA THR A 250 -0.95 -20.76 -8.33
C THR A 250 -1.73 -21.12 -7.07
N ILE A 251 -2.39 -20.16 -6.40
CA ILE A 251 -3.16 -20.47 -5.18
C ILE A 251 -4.37 -21.37 -5.46
N ARG A 252 -4.94 -21.33 -6.69
CA ARG A 252 -6.01 -22.25 -7.12
C ARG A 252 -5.47 -23.65 -7.38
N GLU A 253 -4.40 -23.77 -8.14
CA GLU A 253 -3.77 -25.05 -8.48
C GLU A 253 -3.28 -25.81 -7.24
N GLU A 254 -2.75 -25.06 -6.24
CA GLU A 254 -2.34 -25.60 -4.94
C GLU A 254 -3.53 -25.88 -3.99
N GLY A 255 -4.74 -25.54 -4.36
CA GLY A 255 -5.94 -25.77 -3.54
C GLY A 255 -5.98 -24.97 -2.24
N ILE A 256 -5.29 -23.83 -2.18
CA ILE A 256 -5.20 -22.96 -0.99
C ILE A 256 -5.98 -21.63 -1.15
N GLU A 257 -6.69 -21.44 -2.26
CA GLU A 257 -7.41 -20.19 -2.58
C GLU A 257 -8.39 -19.79 -1.47
N ASP A 258 -9.16 -20.73 -0.90
CA ASP A 258 -10.16 -20.46 0.14
C ASP A 258 -9.53 -19.96 1.45
N ASN A 259 -8.26 -20.28 1.68
CA ASN A 259 -7.50 -19.87 2.86
C ASN A 259 -6.44 -18.80 2.57
N THR A 260 -6.55 -18.07 1.47
CA THR A 260 -5.56 -17.06 1.07
C THR A 260 -6.25 -15.71 0.84
N LEU A 261 -5.82 -14.70 1.60
CA LEU A 261 -6.15 -13.30 1.36
C LEU A 261 -5.15 -12.72 0.36
N VAL A 262 -5.64 -12.14 -0.73
CA VAL A 262 -4.84 -11.40 -1.70
C VAL A 262 -5.24 -9.93 -1.67
N ILE A 263 -4.25 -9.04 -1.51
CA ILE A 263 -4.40 -7.60 -1.49
C ILE A 263 -3.57 -7.03 -2.64
N LEU A 264 -4.16 -6.16 -3.45
CA LEU A 264 -3.48 -5.39 -4.48
C LEU A 264 -3.65 -3.90 -4.19
N THR A 265 -2.56 -3.15 -4.17
CA THR A 265 -2.57 -1.69 -4.01
C THR A 265 -1.37 -1.03 -4.70
N SER A 266 -1.24 0.29 -4.60
CA SER A 266 -0.09 1.08 -5.03
C SER A 266 0.47 1.90 -3.86
N ASP A 267 1.74 2.24 -3.91
CA ASP A 267 2.40 3.02 -2.85
C ASP A 267 2.09 4.52 -2.91
N ASN A 268 1.81 5.07 -4.08
CA ASN A 268 1.34 6.44 -4.31
C ASN A 268 0.72 6.57 -5.71
N GLY A 269 0.18 7.73 -6.04
CA GLY A 269 -0.33 8.04 -7.37
C GLY A 269 0.76 8.15 -8.44
N PRO A 270 0.38 8.30 -9.72
CA PRO A 270 1.30 8.24 -10.86
C PRO A 270 2.25 9.45 -10.90
N TRP A 271 3.43 9.25 -11.48
CA TRP A 271 4.39 10.34 -11.71
C TRP A 271 4.14 11.01 -13.07
N ALA A 272 3.03 11.78 -13.13
CA ALA A 272 2.38 12.20 -14.36
C ALA A 272 3.25 13.08 -15.30
N ASN A 273 4.32 13.73 -14.80
CA ASN A 273 5.19 14.53 -15.67
C ASN A 273 6.09 13.71 -16.60
N TYR A 274 6.07 12.36 -16.51
CA TYR A 274 6.74 11.48 -17.50
C TYR A 274 5.86 11.15 -18.74
N GLY A 275 4.67 11.72 -18.84
CA GLY A 275 3.82 11.67 -20.02
C GLY A 275 3.45 10.26 -20.46
N ASN A 276 3.89 9.82 -21.66
CA ASN A 276 3.59 8.48 -22.18
C ASN A 276 4.26 7.35 -21.38
N HIS A 277 5.16 7.65 -20.43
CA HIS A 277 5.72 6.70 -19.49
C HIS A 277 5.13 6.82 -18.08
N ALA A 278 3.98 7.48 -17.92
CA ALA A 278 3.31 7.66 -16.65
C ALA A 278 1.90 7.08 -16.64
N GLY A 279 1.43 6.70 -15.46
CA GLY A 279 0.06 6.28 -15.23
C GLY A 279 -0.94 7.45 -15.19
N SER A 280 -2.20 7.09 -14.99
CA SER A 280 -3.34 8.01 -14.93
C SER A 280 -3.90 8.10 -13.52
N SER A 281 -4.06 9.33 -13.01
CA SER A 281 -4.81 9.56 -11.77
C SER A 281 -6.33 9.28 -11.92
N GLY A 282 -6.84 9.05 -13.14
CA GLY A 282 -8.26 8.84 -13.39
C GLY A 282 -9.11 10.09 -13.20
N GLY A 283 -8.56 11.27 -13.48
CA GLY A 283 -9.24 12.57 -13.34
C GLY A 283 -9.21 13.15 -11.92
N LEU A 284 -8.51 12.52 -10.98
CA LEU A 284 -8.22 13.09 -9.67
C LEU A 284 -7.23 14.25 -9.80
N ARG A 285 -7.30 15.21 -8.86
CA ARG A 285 -6.44 16.39 -8.86
C ARG A 285 -4.99 16.02 -8.56
N GLU A 286 -4.06 16.60 -9.33
CA GLU A 286 -2.62 16.42 -9.22
C GLU A 286 -2.16 14.94 -9.35
N ALA A 287 -0.96 14.62 -8.88
CA ALA A 287 -0.33 13.31 -9.00
C ALA A 287 0.71 13.10 -7.88
N LYS A 288 1.69 12.21 -8.05
CA LYS A 288 2.80 11.94 -7.12
C LYS A 288 3.39 13.21 -6.53
N ALA A 289 3.84 13.17 -5.29
CA ALA A 289 4.35 14.30 -4.52
C ALA A 289 3.30 15.37 -4.18
N ASN A 290 2.00 15.01 -4.18
CA ASN A 290 0.89 15.86 -3.80
C ASN A 290 -0.06 15.18 -2.84
N THR A 291 -0.55 15.90 -1.84
CA THR A 291 -1.58 15.41 -0.92
C THR A 291 -3.00 15.52 -1.47
N PHE A 292 -3.18 16.11 -2.65
CA PHE A 292 -4.42 15.99 -3.41
C PHE A 292 -4.66 14.53 -3.85
N ASN A 293 -5.90 14.23 -4.19
CA ASN A 293 -6.33 12.85 -4.42
C ASN A 293 -5.53 12.12 -5.51
N GLY A 294 -5.04 12.83 -6.54
CA GLY A 294 -4.23 12.20 -7.58
C GLY A 294 -2.89 11.66 -7.09
N GLY A 295 -2.33 12.24 -6.01
CA GLY A 295 -1.09 11.74 -5.41
C GLY A 295 -1.28 10.70 -4.33
N THR A 296 -2.41 10.72 -3.61
CA THR A 296 -2.61 9.89 -2.42
C THR A 296 -3.71 8.85 -2.55
N ARG A 297 -4.76 9.09 -3.36
CA ARG A 297 -5.84 8.12 -3.55
C ARG A 297 -5.42 7.06 -4.56
N VAL A 298 -5.13 5.88 -4.05
CA VAL A 298 -4.57 4.77 -4.84
C VAL A 298 -5.59 3.64 -5.03
N PRO A 299 -5.45 2.83 -6.09
CA PRO A 299 -6.28 1.64 -6.25
C PRO A 299 -6.02 0.67 -5.10
N CYS A 300 -7.07 0.01 -4.63
CA CYS A 300 -6.94 -1.07 -3.66
C CYS A 300 -8.06 -2.09 -3.84
N PHE A 301 -7.67 -3.37 -3.92
CA PHE A 301 -8.57 -4.50 -4.09
C PHE A 301 -8.21 -5.59 -3.08
N PHE A 302 -9.23 -6.18 -2.47
CA PHE A 302 -9.12 -7.31 -1.56
C PHE A 302 -9.85 -8.51 -2.14
N TYR A 303 -9.20 -9.65 -2.20
CA TYR A 303 -9.82 -10.92 -2.59
C TYR A 303 -9.56 -11.98 -1.52
N TRP A 304 -10.63 -12.58 -1.01
CA TRP A 304 -10.58 -13.71 -0.09
C TRP A 304 -11.82 -14.56 -0.29
N LYS A 305 -11.65 -15.66 -0.98
CA LYS A 305 -12.76 -16.53 -1.38
C LYS A 305 -13.57 -17.02 -0.18
N GLY A 306 -14.90 -16.84 -0.24
CA GLY A 306 -15.81 -17.27 0.81
C GLY A 306 -15.77 -16.43 2.10
N LYS A 307 -14.93 -15.39 2.16
CA LYS A 307 -14.84 -14.47 3.30
C LYS A 307 -15.23 -13.03 2.93
N ILE A 308 -14.77 -12.57 1.77
CA ILE A 308 -15.15 -11.26 1.22
C ILE A 308 -16.23 -11.48 0.16
N PRO A 309 -17.39 -10.81 0.27
CA PRO A 309 -18.43 -10.92 -0.73
C PRO A 309 -17.93 -10.43 -2.11
N PRO A 310 -18.22 -11.18 -3.21
CA PRO A 310 -17.81 -10.77 -4.54
C PRO A 310 -18.50 -9.47 -4.97
N ALA A 311 -17.85 -8.71 -5.85
CA ALA A 311 -18.30 -7.42 -6.40
C ALA A 311 -18.71 -6.38 -5.33
N SER A 312 -18.16 -6.51 -4.13
CA SER A 312 -18.43 -5.55 -3.07
C SER A 312 -17.60 -4.27 -3.22
N VAL A 313 -18.14 -3.17 -2.72
CA VAL A 313 -17.52 -1.85 -2.80
C VAL A 313 -17.53 -1.21 -1.43
N CYS A 314 -16.36 -0.79 -0.96
CA CYS A 314 -16.21 0.00 0.26
C CYS A 314 -15.94 1.47 -0.08
N ASN A 315 -16.78 2.37 0.48
CA ASN A 315 -16.63 3.81 0.33
C ASN A 315 -16.11 4.50 1.62
N ASN A 316 -15.82 3.74 2.67
CA ASN A 316 -15.21 4.26 3.88
C ASN A 316 -13.75 4.65 3.62
N VAL A 317 -13.27 5.67 4.36
CA VAL A 317 -11.89 6.10 4.27
C VAL A 317 -10.97 5.10 4.96
N TYR A 318 -9.96 4.64 4.24
CA TYR A 318 -8.89 3.80 4.74
C TYR A 318 -7.55 4.18 4.10
N SER A 319 -6.48 3.70 4.69
CA SER A 319 -5.12 3.95 4.21
C SER A 319 -4.26 2.70 4.31
N ASN A 320 -3.14 2.70 3.63
CA ASN A 320 -2.18 1.59 3.67
C ASN A 320 -1.63 1.31 5.09
N ILE A 321 -1.66 2.29 6.01
CA ILE A 321 -1.34 2.05 7.43
C ILE A 321 -2.35 1.14 8.15
N ASP A 322 -3.55 0.96 7.60
CA ASP A 322 -4.60 0.10 8.14
C ASP A 322 -4.39 -1.38 7.79
N ILE A 323 -3.48 -1.68 6.86
CA ILE A 323 -3.17 -3.05 6.46
C ILE A 323 -2.52 -3.82 7.62
N LEU A 324 -1.51 -3.27 8.30
CA LEU A 324 -0.84 -3.97 9.40
C LEU A 324 -1.82 -4.45 10.49
N PRO A 325 -2.63 -3.59 11.14
CA PRO A 325 -3.55 -4.05 12.18
C PRO A 325 -4.62 -5.01 11.66
N THR A 326 -5.01 -4.90 10.39
CA THR A 326 -5.93 -5.86 9.74
C THR A 326 -5.28 -7.25 9.62
N LEU A 327 -4.04 -7.34 9.18
CA LEU A 327 -3.31 -8.60 9.05
C LEU A 327 -2.98 -9.23 10.42
N VAL A 328 -2.70 -8.40 11.41
CA VAL A 328 -2.53 -8.84 12.81
C VAL A 328 -3.82 -9.48 13.35
N GLU A 329 -4.97 -8.86 13.12
CA GLU A 329 -6.26 -9.40 13.55
C GLU A 329 -6.60 -10.71 12.81
N ILE A 330 -6.40 -10.77 11.49
CA ILE A 330 -6.63 -11.98 10.67
C ILE A 330 -5.77 -13.15 11.12
N SER A 331 -4.50 -12.91 11.42
CA SER A 331 -3.53 -13.94 11.79
C SER A 331 -3.62 -14.34 13.26
N GLY A 332 -4.24 -13.51 14.11
CA GLY A 332 -4.17 -13.62 15.56
C GLY A 332 -2.76 -13.38 16.11
N ALA A 333 -1.93 -12.61 15.40
CA ALA A 333 -0.64 -12.12 15.88
C ALA A 333 -0.83 -11.07 16.99
N LYS A 334 0.24 -10.71 17.67
CA LYS A 334 0.21 -9.65 18.68
C LYS A 334 0.35 -8.28 17.99
N MET A 335 -0.36 -7.29 18.49
CA MET A 335 -0.16 -5.91 18.06
C MET A 335 1.25 -5.42 18.40
N PRO A 336 1.80 -4.46 17.62
CA PRO A 336 3.08 -3.85 17.96
C PRO A 336 3.12 -3.28 19.37
N LYS A 337 4.30 -3.32 20.00
CA LYS A 337 4.52 -2.76 21.34
C LYS A 337 4.37 -1.24 21.37
N LEU A 338 4.83 -0.58 20.32
CA LEU A 338 4.72 0.86 20.16
C LEU A 338 3.38 1.24 19.53
N LYS A 339 2.90 2.44 19.87
CA LYS A 339 1.66 3.00 19.30
C LYS A 339 1.76 3.07 17.78
N ILE A 340 0.74 2.57 17.10
CA ILE A 340 0.51 2.72 15.65
C ILE A 340 -0.71 3.62 15.40
N ASP A 341 -0.92 4.01 14.14
CA ASP A 341 -2.01 4.89 13.71
C ASP A 341 -3.07 4.16 12.88
N GLY A 342 -2.73 2.97 12.40
CA GLY A 342 -3.61 2.11 11.64
C GLY A 342 -4.76 1.55 12.48
N VAL A 343 -5.88 1.27 11.83
CA VAL A 343 -7.06 0.59 12.39
C VAL A 343 -7.39 -0.63 11.56
N SER A 344 -7.93 -1.68 12.18
CA SER A 344 -8.28 -2.89 11.43
C SER A 344 -9.50 -2.67 10.53
N MET A 345 -9.39 -3.11 9.29
CA MET A 345 -10.46 -3.14 8.29
C MET A 345 -11.27 -4.45 8.31
N LEU A 346 -10.91 -5.43 9.15
CA LEU A 346 -11.49 -6.78 9.09
C LEU A 346 -13.03 -6.80 9.16
N PRO A 347 -13.70 -6.03 10.05
CA PRO A 347 -15.16 -5.97 10.04
C PRO A 347 -15.75 -5.44 8.73
N THR A 348 -15.12 -4.44 8.12
CA THR A 348 -15.50 -3.89 6.81
C THR A 348 -15.37 -4.94 5.70
N LEU A 349 -14.31 -5.73 5.73
CA LEU A 349 -14.00 -6.72 4.69
C LEU A 349 -14.91 -7.97 4.77
N THR A 350 -15.28 -8.40 5.98
CA THR A 350 -15.89 -9.73 6.18
C THR A 350 -17.29 -9.71 6.76
N VAL A 351 -17.74 -8.59 7.32
CA VAL A 351 -19.09 -8.47 7.91
C VAL A 351 -19.96 -7.55 7.06
N ASP A 352 -19.60 -6.26 6.95
CA ASP A 352 -20.37 -5.28 6.17
C ASP A 352 -19.44 -4.14 5.70
N PRO A 353 -19.38 -3.86 4.39
CA PRO A 353 -18.57 -2.79 3.83
C PRO A 353 -18.97 -1.37 4.32
N ILE A 354 -20.12 -1.22 4.99
CA ILE A 354 -20.56 0.05 5.57
C ILE A 354 -19.89 0.33 6.93
N ILE A 355 -19.40 -0.68 7.63
CA ILE A 355 -18.73 -0.52 8.92
C ILE A 355 -17.46 0.31 8.72
N ALA A 356 -17.40 1.50 9.32
CA ALA A 356 -16.26 2.40 9.28
C ALA A 356 -15.45 2.29 10.56
N ALA A 357 -14.24 1.72 10.50
CA ALA A 357 -13.34 1.67 11.64
C ALA A 357 -12.54 2.98 11.79
N ARG A 358 -12.23 3.65 10.68
CA ARG A 358 -11.51 4.93 10.64
C ARG A 358 -12.51 6.08 10.51
N LYS A 359 -12.36 7.10 11.36
CA LYS A 359 -13.18 8.31 11.30
C LYS A 359 -12.49 9.45 10.52
N TYR A 360 -11.19 9.63 10.72
CA TYR A 360 -10.42 10.68 10.09
C TYR A 360 -9.10 10.14 9.53
N LEU A 361 -8.61 10.77 8.44
CA LEU A 361 -7.29 10.53 7.87
C LEU A 361 -6.60 11.86 7.63
N CYS A 362 -5.36 11.99 8.14
CA CYS A 362 -4.48 13.13 7.92
C CYS A 362 -3.57 12.91 6.72
N PHE A 363 -3.28 13.97 5.99
CA PHE A 363 -2.34 13.97 4.88
C PHE A 363 -1.13 14.84 5.25
N TYR A 364 -0.04 14.18 5.58
CA TYR A 364 1.24 14.82 5.86
C TYR A 364 2.17 14.69 4.66
N TYR A 365 2.87 15.79 4.33
CA TYR A 365 3.93 15.76 3.32
C TYR A 365 5.01 16.82 3.65
N HIS A 366 6.02 17.00 2.79
CA HIS A 366 7.12 17.95 3.01
C HIS A 366 7.67 17.92 4.45
N LYS A 367 8.26 16.76 4.85
CA LYS A 367 8.68 16.42 6.20
C LYS A 367 7.51 16.16 7.13
N ASN A 368 6.94 17.18 7.71
CA ASN A 368 5.90 17.08 8.72
C ASN A 368 4.79 18.12 8.54
N SER A 369 4.56 18.58 7.31
CA SER A 369 3.48 19.52 7.02
C SER A 369 2.13 18.80 6.98
N LEU A 370 1.21 19.18 7.86
CA LEU A 370 -0.18 18.70 7.81
C LEU A 370 -0.93 19.51 6.76
N GLU A 371 -0.98 18.99 5.53
CA GLU A 371 -1.54 19.71 4.39
C GLU A 371 -3.05 19.51 4.25
N ALA A 372 -3.62 18.38 4.72
CA ALA A 372 -5.05 18.16 4.68
C ALA A 372 -5.52 17.13 5.71
N ILE A 373 -6.84 17.11 5.95
CA ILE A 373 -7.55 16.09 6.75
C ILE A 373 -8.89 15.76 6.10
N THR A 374 -9.32 14.50 6.17
CA THR A 374 -10.63 14.06 5.67
C THR A 374 -11.37 13.19 6.69
N ASP A 375 -12.71 13.26 6.66
CA ASP A 375 -13.62 12.31 7.31
C ASP A 375 -14.15 11.24 6.34
N GLY A 376 -13.58 11.19 5.11
CA GLY A 376 -14.00 10.28 4.04
C GLY A 376 -15.08 10.84 3.12
N ARG A 377 -15.78 11.88 3.53
CA ARG A 377 -16.68 12.66 2.68
C ARG A 377 -16.11 14.05 2.36
N TYR A 378 -15.72 14.77 3.37
CA TYR A 378 -15.16 16.11 3.21
C TYR A 378 -13.64 16.06 3.43
N LYS A 379 -12.91 16.82 2.61
CA LYS A 379 -11.48 17.02 2.78
C LYS A 379 -11.20 18.49 2.96
N LEU A 380 -10.66 18.85 4.12
CA LEU A 380 -10.19 20.19 4.46
C LEU A 380 -8.71 20.27 4.13
N VAL A 381 -8.35 21.18 3.22
CA VAL A 381 -6.97 21.45 2.80
C VAL A 381 -6.51 22.73 3.47
N PHE A 382 -5.34 22.69 4.10
CA PHE A 382 -4.72 23.82 4.79
C PHE A 382 -3.83 24.65 3.85
N PRO A 383 -3.55 25.92 4.15
CA PRO A 383 -2.64 26.74 3.35
C PRO A 383 -1.25 26.11 3.25
N HIS A 384 -0.79 25.87 2.02
CA HIS A 384 0.55 25.35 1.73
C HIS A 384 0.93 25.55 0.26
N LYS A 385 2.23 25.45 -0.04
CA LYS A 385 2.75 25.38 -1.40
C LYS A 385 2.94 23.94 -1.82
N TYR A 386 2.74 23.65 -3.10
CA TYR A 386 2.89 22.30 -3.66
C TYR A 386 3.45 22.35 -5.09
N VAL A 387 4.03 21.28 -5.56
CA VAL A 387 4.36 21.09 -6.97
C VAL A 387 3.07 20.86 -7.76
N SER A 388 2.93 21.46 -8.94
CA SER A 388 1.71 21.32 -9.73
C SER A 388 1.99 20.72 -11.10
N TYR A 389 1.12 19.81 -11.49
CA TYR A 389 1.07 19.19 -12.81
C TYR A 389 0.09 19.97 -13.73
N ASP A 390 -0.79 20.78 -13.14
CA ASP A 390 -1.82 21.50 -13.87
C ASP A 390 -1.22 22.53 -14.84
N GLY A 391 -1.67 22.49 -16.11
CA GLY A 391 -1.18 23.36 -17.17
C GLY A 391 0.26 23.09 -17.62
N GLN A 392 0.94 22.07 -17.10
CA GLN A 392 2.29 21.70 -17.51
C GLN A 392 2.26 20.72 -18.69
N VAL A 393 3.25 20.86 -19.58
CA VAL A 393 3.44 19.90 -20.68
C VAL A 393 4.24 18.73 -20.12
N PRO A 394 3.69 17.51 -20.10
CA PRO A 394 4.42 16.35 -19.62
C PRO A 394 5.58 16.01 -20.56
N GLY A 395 6.55 15.28 -20.03
CA GLY A 395 7.66 14.74 -20.81
C GLY A 395 7.25 13.60 -21.73
N ASN A 396 8.23 12.95 -22.33
CA ASN A 396 8.01 11.84 -23.27
C ASN A 396 9.19 10.88 -23.25
N ASP A 397 8.95 9.60 -23.60
CA ASP A 397 9.98 8.57 -23.80
C ASP A 397 10.97 8.42 -22.62
N GLY A 398 10.43 8.48 -21.40
CA GLY A 398 11.21 8.31 -20.17
C GLY A 398 11.96 9.57 -19.70
N LEU A 399 11.75 10.70 -20.37
CA LEU A 399 12.25 12.01 -19.92
C LEU A 399 11.12 12.77 -19.24
N PRO A 400 11.33 13.36 -18.04
CA PRO A 400 10.31 14.10 -17.35
C PRO A 400 10.09 15.50 -17.97
N GLY A 401 8.83 15.93 -17.98
CA GLY A 401 8.50 17.35 -18.19
C GLY A 401 8.76 18.18 -16.92
N GLU A 402 8.72 19.50 -17.07
CA GLU A 402 8.82 20.39 -15.91
C GLU A 402 7.57 20.34 -15.06
N LEU A 403 7.71 20.62 -13.77
CA LEU A 403 6.61 20.81 -12.83
C LEU A 403 6.44 22.29 -12.53
N GLY A 404 5.18 22.71 -12.36
CA GLY A 404 4.84 24.05 -11.91
C GLY A 404 4.82 24.17 -10.39
N GLU A 405 4.47 25.35 -9.92
CA GLU A 405 4.21 25.62 -8.50
C GLU A 405 2.73 25.98 -8.32
N GLY A 406 2.09 25.39 -7.31
CA GLY A 406 0.76 25.71 -6.84
C GLY A 406 0.79 26.20 -5.41
N GLU A 407 -0.27 26.92 -5.00
CA GLU A 407 -0.42 27.41 -3.65
C GLU A 407 -1.89 27.39 -3.22
N VAL A 408 -2.15 26.76 -2.08
CA VAL A 408 -3.40 26.94 -1.33
C VAL A 408 -3.18 28.10 -0.37
N LYS A 409 -3.81 29.26 -0.63
CA LYS A 409 -3.61 30.50 0.14
C LYS A 409 -4.45 30.55 1.41
N GLU A 410 -5.65 29.98 1.35
CA GLU A 410 -6.60 29.89 2.46
C GLU A 410 -7.13 28.46 2.55
N CYS A 411 -7.74 28.08 3.67
CA CYS A 411 -8.34 26.75 3.79
C CYS A 411 -9.39 26.52 2.69
N GLU A 412 -9.38 25.34 2.11
CA GLU A 412 -10.33 24.89 1.10
C GLU A 412 -11.03 23.63 1.59
N LEU A 413 -12.33 23.46 1.29
CA LEU A 413 -13.11 22.27 1.63
C LEU A 413 -13.72 21.65 0.38
N TYR A 414 -13.56 20.34 0.21
CA TYR A 414 -14.08 19.58 -0.92
C TYR A 414 -15.04 18.47 -0.48
N ASP A 415 -16.23 18.33 -1.12
CA ASP A 415 -17.13 17.19 -0.93
C ASP A 415 -16.72 16.05 -1.88
N LEU A 416 -15.88 15.15 -1.41
CA LEU A 416 -15.30 14.05 -2.20
C LEU A 416 -16.32 13.04 -2.75
N ARG A 417 -17.56 13.02 -2.24
CA ARG A 417 -18.63 12.18 -2.81
C ARG A 417 -19.19 12.75 -4.11
N ARG A 418 -19.06 14.05 -4.33
CA ARG A 418 -19.55 14.77 -5.52
C ARG A 418 -18.41 15.25 -6.41
N ASP A 419 -17.28 15.55 -5.81
CA ASP A 419 -16.11 16.15 -6.43
C ASP A 419 -14.83 15.44 -5.97
N MET A 420 -14.62 14.23 -6.49
CA MET A 420 -13.38 13.48 -6.23
C MET A 420 -12.13 14.17 -6.81
N GLY A 421 -12.32 15.05 -7.78
CA GLY A 421 -11.27 15.82 -8.44
C GLY A 421 -10.88 17.10 -7.68
N GLU A 422 -11.51 17.40 -6.53
CA GLU A 422 -11.16 18.55 -5.66
C GLU A 422 -11.13 19.88 -6.43
N ARG A 423 -12.21 20.16 -7.21
CA ARG A 423 -12.29 21.32 -8.12
C ARG A 423 -13.17 22.45 -7.58
N VAL A 424 -14.14 22.14 -6.70
CA VAL A 424 -15.14 23.07 -6.22
C VAL A 424 -15.02 23.26 -4.71
N ASN A 425 -14.45 24.39 -4.29
CA ASN A 425 -14.34 24.74 -2.88
C ASN A 425 -15.71 25.08 -2.29
N VAL A 426 -16.21 24.27 -1.36
CA VAL A 426 -17.52 24.43 -0.70
C VAL A 426 -17.41 24.93 0.75
N ILE A 427 -16.27 25.48 1.16
CA ILE A 427 -15.98 25.85 2.55
C ILE A 427 -17.03 26.80 3.16
N SER A 428 -17.53 27.75 2.38
CA SER A 428 -18.54 28.71 2.83
C SER A 428 -19.92 28.07 3.12
N GLN A 429 -20.17 26.87 2.56
CA GLN A 429 -21.44 26.16 2.69
C GLN A 429 -21.50 25.23 3.92
N HIS A 430 -20.32 24.89 4.50
CA HIS A 430 -20.21 23.86 5.55
C HIS A 430 -19.32 24.29 6.73
N PRO A 431 -19.63 25.43 7.41
CA PRO A 431 -18.80 25.93 8.52
C PRO A 431 -18.68 24.96 9.70
N GLU A 432 -19.71 24.13 9.95
CA GLU A 432 -19.71 23.09 10.99
C GLU A 432 -18.71 21.96 10.68
N VAL A 433 -18.59 21.57 9.40
CA VAL A 433 -17.62 20.55 8.97
C VAL A 433 -16.20 21.10 9.11
N VAL A 434 -15.97 22.34 8.68
CA VAL A 434 -14.67 23.02 8.84
C VAL A 434 -14.25 23.05 10.30
N LYS A 435 -15.16 23.40 11.21
CA LYS A 435 -14.92 23.45 12.65
C LYS A 435 -14.54 22.05 13.20
N ASP A 436 -15.25 21.01 12.76
CA ASP A 436 -15.01 19.62 13.23
C ASP A 436 -13.66 19.10 12.74
N LEU A 437 -13.37 19.24 11.44
CA LEU A 437 -12.10 18.81 10.85
C LEU A 437 -10.91 19.62 11.39
N THR A 438 -11.07 20.91 11.62
CA THR A 438 -10.02 21.74 12.24
C THR A 438 -9.73 21.28 13.67
N ARG A 439 -10.78 21.00 14.48
CA ARG A 439 -10.60 20.49 15.83
C ARG A 439 -9.84 19.17 15.84
N GLU A 440 -10.14 18.26 14.93
CA GLU A 440 -9.42 16.98 14.81
C GLU A 440 -7.97 17.20 14.33
N ALA A 441 -7.75 18.11 13.38
CA ALA A 441 -6.40 18.47 12.94
C ALA A 441 -5.52 18.99 14.10
N GLU A 442 -6.10 19.77 15.03
CA GLU A 442 -5.39 20.23 16.23
C GLU A 442 -4.93 19.07 17.13
N VAL A 443 -5.74 17.99 17.26
CA VAL A 443 -5.33 16.78 17.97
C VAL A 443 -4.11 16.15 17.34
N TRP A 444 -4.09 16.04 16.01
CA TRP A 444 -2.96 15.48 15.26
C TRP A 444 -1.73 16.39 15.27
N ARG A 445 -1.91 17.71 15.24
CA ARG A 445 -0.84 18.69 15.41
C ARG A 445 -0.16 18.56 16.78
N ASP A 446 -0.92 18.34 17.84
CA ASP A 446 -0.37 18.08 19.17
C ASP A 446 0.36 16.74 19.25
N GLU A 447 -0.14 15.73 18.58
CA GLU A 447 0.42 14.36 18.57
C GLU A 447 1.69 14.29 17.72
N LEU A 448 1.62 14.71 16.46
CA LEU A 448 2.69 14.51 15.45
C LEU A 448 3.41 15.81 15.05
N GLY A 449 2.88 16.98 15.45
CA GLY A 449 3.42 18.27 15.03
C GLY A 449 2.88 18.71 13.67
N ASP A 450 3.31 19.90 13.25
CA ASP A 450 2.99 20.47 11.95
C ASP A 450 3.98 21.59 11.60
N ASP A 451 4.81 21.37 10.58
CA ASP A 451 5.81 22.35 10.15
C ASP A 451 5.19 23.63 9.59
N LEU A 452 3.97 23.56 9.03
CA LEU A 452 3.22 24.73 8.54
C LEU A 452 2.86 25.73 9.65
N THR A 453 2.69 25.21 10.87
CA THR A 453 2.35 26.02 12.06
C THR A 453 3.51 26.14 13.04
N GLY A 454 4.66 25.55 12.75
CA GLY A 454 5.83 25.50 13.64
C GLY A 454 5.63 24.65 14.91
N ARG A 455 4.59 23.84 14.95
CA ARG A 455 4.24 23.03 16.12
C ARG A 455 5.07 21.75 16.16
N GLN A 456 5.67 21.48 17.34
CA GLN A 456 6.38 20.23 17.60
C GLN A 456 5.41 19.14 18.11
N GLY A 457 5.49 17.93 17.56
CA GLY A 457 4.68 16.80 18.04
C GLY A 457 5.26 16.15 19.30
N LYS A 458 4.39 15.63 20.15
CA LYS A 458 4.75 14.99 21.44
C LYS A 458 5.11 13.51 21.29
N ALA A 459 4.69 12.85 20.21
CA ALA A 459 4.73 11.40 20.04
C ALA A 459 5.47 10.93 18.79
N ARG A 460 6.40 11.73 18.30
CA ARG A 460 7.27 11.35 17.18
C ARG A 460 8.43 10.51 17.70
N ARG A 461 8.87 9.56 16.88
CA ARG A 461 10.03 8.70 17.08
C ARG A 461 11.08 9.00 16.02
N GLU A 462 12.32 8.59 16.27
CA GLU A 462 13.41 8.80 15.32
C GLU A 462 13.50 7.61 14.33
N ALA A 463 13.88 7.90 13.10
CA ALA A 463 14.28 6.87 12.14
C ALA A 463 15.56 6.15 12.62
N GLY A 464 15.78 4.95 12.11
CA GLY A 464 17.04 4.22 12.32
C GLY A 464 18.21 4.96 11.71
N LYS A 465 19.29 5.16 12.46
CA LYS A 465 20.49 5.88 12.00
C LYS A 465 21.48 4.93 11.34
N SER A 466 22.09 5.35 10.24
CA SER A 466 23.19 4.64 9.59
C SER A 466 24.38 4.48 10.55
N VAL A 467 25.11 3.37 10.44
CA VAL A 467 26.35 3.16 11.22
C VAL A 467 27.41 4.21 10.86
N LYS A 468 27.39 4.73 9.62
CA LYS A 468 28.29 5.80 9.17
C LYS A 468 27.93 7.17 9.74
N ALA A 469 26.66 7.42 10.05
CA ALA A 469 26.19 8.68 10.64
C ALA A 469 26.36 8.73 12.16
N ALA A 470 26.66 7.60 12.80
CA ALA A 470 26.88 7.51 14.25
C ALA A 470 28.34 7.76 14.67
N LYS A 471 29.25 8.00 13.70
CA LYS A 471 30.63 8.44 13.91
C LYS A 471 30.79 9.90 13.56
#